data_d28282062e5a86bcdb7447abda3aecec
#
_entry.id   d28282062e5a86bcdb7447abda3aecec
#
_cell.length_a   1.000
_cell.length_b   1.000
_cell.length_c   1.000
_cell.angle_alpha   90.00
_cell.angle_beta   90.00
_cell.angle_gamma   90.00
#
_symmetry.space_group_name_H-M   'P 1'
#
loop_
_entity.id
_entity.type
_entity.pdbx_description
1 polymer ?
#
loop_
_entity_poly.entity_id
_entity_poly.type
_entity_poly.pdbx_seq_one_letter_code
_entity_poly.pdbx_strand_id
1 'polypeptide(L)'
;EFSVADLSGALNSFDRLISPNYKHVYENIFKTLQAGLSKLGENTASQTRALKNLIKLIKDIPTDGSQDYDVLGYVYEYLISNFAANAGKKAGEFYTPHEVAILMSEIVAEHHKDKDKIEIYDPTSGSGSLLITIGKSIGRHIEDKNKVKYYAQELKENTYNLTRMNLVMRGIKPDNINTRCADSLEEDWPL
;
A
#
# COMPACT_ATOMS: atom_id res chain seq x y z
N GLU A 1 21.83 -8.84 -20.24
CA GLU A 1 21.62 -9.47 -18.93
C GLU A 1 21.06 -8.46 -17.95
N PHE A 2 19.95 -8.77 -17.24
CA PHE A 2 19.27 -7.86 -16.31
C PHE A 2 20.20 -7.40 -15.18
N SER A 3 20.20 -6.09 -14.89
CA SER A 3 21.03 -5.43 -13.89
C SER A 3 20.23 -4.49 -12.99
N VAL A 4 20.86 -4.00 -11.93
CA VAL A 4 20.25 -2.96 -11.06
C VAL A 4 19.99 -1.64 -11.84
N ALA A 5 20.82 -1.35 -12.86
CA ALA A 5 20.64 -0.17 -13.70
C ALA A 5 19.37 -0.27 -14.56
N ASP A 6 19.06 -1.47 -15.06
CA ASP A 6 17.84 -1.71 -15.84
C ASP A 6 16.58 -1.50 -14.99
N LEU A 7 16.59 -1.99 -13.73
CA LEU A 7 15.49 -1.73 -12.81
C LEU A 7 15.35 -0.23 -12.51
N SER A 8 16.45 0.47 -12.20
CA SER A 8 16.42 1.91 -11.96
C SER A 8 15.88 2.67 -13.18
N GLY A 9 16.31 2.29 -14.38
CA GLY A 9 15.81 2.85 -15.64
C GLY A 9 14.32 2.62 -15.84
N ALA A 10 13.82 1.42 -15.52
CA ALA A 10 12.41 1.10 -15.60
C ALA A 10 11.55 1.93 -14.63
N LEU A 11 11.99 2.07 -13.36
CA LEU A 11 11.30 2.87 -12.35
C LEU A 11 11.25 4.36 -12.74
N ASN A 12 12.37 4.92 -13.24
CA ASN A 12 12.41 6.29 -13.76
C ASN A 12 11.49 6.49 -14.98
N SER A 13 11.41 5.48 -15.85
CA SER A 13 10.53 5.54 -17.03
C SER A 13 9.07 5.46 -16.62
N PHE A 14 8.73 4.66 -15.59
CA PHE A 14 7.41 4.61 -15.03
C PHE A 14 6.95 6.01 -14.57
N ASP A 15 7.73 6.67 -13.69
CA ASP A 15 7.38 8.00 -13.18
C ASP A 15 7.19 9.04 -14.33
N ARG A 16 8.03 8.96 -15.35
CA ARG A 16 7.95 9.87 -16.51
C ARG A 16 6.71 9.63 -17.37
N LEU A 17 6.21 8.41 -17.45
CA LEU A 17 5.10 8.00 -18.32
C LEU A 17 3.73 8.10 -17.63
N ILE A 18 3.67 8.47 -16.36
CA ILE A 18 2.41 8.61 -15.62
C ILE A 18 1.55 9.68 -16.28
N SER A 19 0.31 9.32 -16.63
CA SER A 19 -0.68 10.26 -17.10
C SER A 19 -0.96 11.35 -16.05
N PRO A 20 -1.10 12.63 -16.45
CA PRO A 20 -1.40 13.73 -15.54
C PRO A 20 -2.59 13.44 -14.60
N ASN A 21 -3.62 12.78 -15.10
CA ASN A 21 -4.82 12.43 -14.32
C ASN A 21 -4.56 11.44 -13.17
N TYR A 22 -3.46 10.68 -13.24
CA TYR A 22 -3.13 9.65 -12.27
C TYR A 22 -1.89 9.95 -11.43
N LYS A 23 -1.33 11.15 -11.56
CA LYS A 23 -0.17 11.57 -10.77
C LYS A 23 -0.39 11.44 -9.27
N HIS A 24 -1.56 11.84 -8.78
CA HIS A 24 -1.92 11.80 -7.36
C HIS A 24 -1.81 10.40 -6.74
N VAL A 25 -1.90 9.34 -7.57
CA VAL A 25 -1.79 7.95 -7.11
C VAL A 25 -0.41 7.38 -7.34
N TYR A 26 0.22 7.66 -8.49
CA TYR A 26 1.42 6.94 -8.93
C TYR A 26 2.71 7.74 -8.80
N GLU A 27 2.67 9.07 -8.74
CA GLU A 27 3.88 9.90 -8.72
C GLU A 27 4.75 9.58 -7.49
N ASN A 28 6.05 9.34 -7.73
CA ASN A 28 7.04 9.01 -6.71
C ASN A 28 6.75 7.74 -5.88
N ILE A 29 5.84 6.86 -6.32
CA ILE A 29 5.44 5.66 -5.57
C ILE A 29 6.62 4.72 -5.32
N PHE A 30 7.62 4.71 -6.21
CA PHE A 30 8.82 3.89 -6.12
C PHE A 30 10.06 4.64 -5.58
N LYS A 31 9.91 5.88 -5.12
CA LYS A 31 11.04 6.71 -4.64
C LYS A 31 11.87 6.01 -3.57
N THR A 32 11.22 5.38 -2.60
CA THR A 32 11.90 4.63 -1.54
C THR A 32 12.67 3.42 -2.07
N LEU A 33 12.07 2.69 -3.01
CA LEU A 33 12.73 1.56 -3.65
C LEU A 33 13.97 2.01 -4.43
N GLN A 34 13.86 3.08 -5.22
CA GLN A 34 14.99 3.66 -5.95
C GLN A 34 16.13 4.07 -5.02
N ALA A 35 15.82 4.79 -3.92
CA ALA A 35 16.81 5.17 -2.93
C ALA A 35 17.47 3.96 -2.22
N GLY A 36 16.71 2.87 -2.08
CA GLY A 36 17.20 1.62 -1.47
C GLY A 36 18.14 0.81 -2.36
N LEU A 37 18.12 0.98 -3.68
CA LEU A 37 18.96 0.19 -4.60
C LEU A 37 20.46 0.34 -4.33
N SER A 38 20.90 1.54 -3.97
CA SER A 38 22.31 1.81 -3.62
C SER A 38 22.77 1.09 -2.36
N LYS A 39 21.86 0.71 -1.47
CA LYS A 39 22.14 0.02 -0.20
C LYS A 39 22.29 -1.50 -0.37
N LEU A 40 22.02 -2.05 -1.53
CA LEU A 40 22.09 -3.48 -1.81
C LEU A 40 23.53 -4.02 -1.92
N GLY A 41 24.53 -3.14 -2.00
CA GLY A 41 25.93 -3.52 -2.08
C GLY A 41 26.84 -2.35 -2.46
N GLU A 42 28.16 -2.56 -2.32
CA GLU A 42 29.19 -1.53 -2.51
C GLU A 42 29.41 -1.13 -3.98
N ASN A 43 29.05 -1.99 -4.90
CA ASN A 43 29.22 -1.76 -6.36
C ASN A 43 28.07 -2.37 -7.16
N THR A 44 27.95 -1.99 -8.42
CA THR A 44 26.87 -2.41 -9.32
C THR A 44 26.75 -3.93 -9.44
N ALA A 45 27.86 -4.66 -9.40
CA ALA A 45 27.85 -6.12 -9.51
C ALA A 45 27.24 -6.79 -8.27
N SER A 46 27.63 -6.34 -7.08
CA SER A 46 27.06 -6.81 -5.81
C SER A 46 25.58 -6.40 -5.65
N GLN A 47 25.21 -5.18 -6.02
CA GLN A 47 23.83 -4.71 -6.04
C GLN A 47 22.96 -5.56 -6.98
N THR A 48 23.43 -5.83 -8.19
CA THR A 48 22.72 -6.67 -9.16
C THR A 48 22.54 -8.10 -8.65
N ARG A 49 23.56 -8.67 -8.00
CA ARG A 49 23.47 -10.02 -7.41
C ARG A 49 22.43 -10.06 -6.28
N ALA A 50 22.46 -9.08 -5.37
CA ALA A 50 21.52 -8.99 -4.27
C ALA A 50 20.08 -8.81 -4.79
N LEU A 51 19.88 -7.95 -5.80
CA LEU A 51 18.59 -7.75 -6.45
C LEU A 51 18.05 -9.03 -7.10
N LYS A 52 18.90 -9.75 -7.85
CA LYS A 52 18.50 -11.03 -8.47
C LYS A 52 18.10 -12.07 -7.42
N ASN A 53 18.83 -12.13 -6.30
CA ASN A 53 18.49 -13.04 -5.20
C ASN A 53 17.16 -12.65 -4.55
N LEU A 54 16.93 -11.37 -4.30
CA LEU A 54 15.66 -10.88 -3.77
C LEU A 54 14.49 -11.24 -4.69
N ILE A 55 14.61 -10.97 -5.99
CA ILE A 55 13.57 -11.32 -6.98
C ILE A 55 13.27 -12.83 -6.96
N LYS A 56 14.32 -13.68 -6.85
CA LYS A 56 14.13 -15.14 -6.74
C LYS A 56 13.35 -15.55 -5.50
N LEU A 57 13.52 -14.86 -4.38
CA LEU A 57 12.82 -15.16 -3.13
C LEU A 57 11.33 -14.76 -3.21
N ILE A 58 11.02 -13.65 -3.86
CA ILE A 58 9.66 -13.11 -3.87
C ILE A 58 8.81 -13.53 -5.07
N LYS A 59 9.43 -14.00 -6.17
CA LYS A 59 8.72 -14.30 -7.44
C LYS A 59 7.59 -15.33 -7.31
N ASP A 60 7.71 -16.23 -6.33
CA ASP A 60 6.74 -17.30 -6.10
C ASP A 60 5.66 -16.92 -5.05
N ILE A 61 5.73 -15.69 -4.49
CA ILE A 61 4.69 -15.17 -3.62
C ILE A 61 3.49 -14.78 -4.50
N PRO A 62 2.30 -15.36 -4.26
CA PRO A 62 1.13 -15.07 -5.06
C PRO A 62 0.61 -13.66 -4.72
N THR A 63 0.84 -12.70 -5.61
CA THR A 63 0.44 -11.29 -5.43
C THR A 63 -0.61 -10.83 -6.44
N ASP A 64 -1.15 -11.75 -7.22
CA ASP A 64 -2.11 -11.51 -8.30
C ASP A 64 -3.57 -11.27 -7.82
N GLY A 65 -3.81 -11.40 -6.51
CA GLY A 65 -5.13 -11.22 -5.91
C GLY A 65 -6.08 -12.40 -6.11
N SER A 66 -5.57 -13.53 -6.61
CA SER A 66 -6.36 -14.76 -6.80
C SER A 66 -6.71 -15.48 -5.49
N GLN A 67 -6.05 -15.10 -4.38
CA GLN A 67 -6.30 -15.65 -3.05
C GLN A 67 -7.46 -14.94 -2.35
N ASP A 68 -8.18 -15.68 -1.49
CA ASP A 68 -9.28 -15.15 -0.69
C ASP A 68 -8.84 -14.18 0.42
N TYR A 69 -7.55 -14.09 0.70
CA TYR A 69 -6.98 -13.26 1.75
C TYR A 69 -5.94 -12.25 1.21
N ASP A 70 -5.67 -11.20 1.99
CA ASP A 70 -4.71 -10.15 1.65
C ASP A 70 -3.26 -10.61 1.87
N VAL A 71 -2.67 -11.26 0.86
CA VAL A 71 -1.28 -11.73 0.90
C VAL A 71 -0.30 -10.59 1.13
N LEU A 72 -0.48 -9.43 0.48
CA LEU A 72 0.44 -8.30 0.62
C LEU A 72 0.36 -7.68 2.01
N GLY A 73 -0.86 -7.52 2.55
CA GLY A 73 -1.06 -7.07 3.92
C GLY A 73 -0.42 -8.05 4.91
N TYR A 74 -0.62 -9.34 4.71
CA TYR A 74 -0.02 -10.37 5.58
C TYR A 74 1.51 -10.36 5.55
N VAL A 75 2.11 -10.25 4.37
CA VAL A 75 3.57 -10.11 4.23
C VAL A 75 4.08 -8.83 4.92
N TYR A 76 3.35 -7.74 4.79
CA TYR A 76 3.70 -6.48 5.44
C TYR A 76 3.64 -6.60 6.97
N GLU A 77 2.58 -7.16 7.53
CA GLU A 77 2.44 -7.40 8.97
C GLU A 77 3.58 -8.30 9.50
N TYR A 78 3.87 -9.39 8.78
CA TYR A 78 4.97 -10.28 9.11
C TYR A 78 6.32 -9.55 9.13
N LEU A 79 6.60 -8.72 8.13
CA LEU A 79 7.85 -7.96 8.08
C LEU A 79 7.93 -6.92 9.20
N ILE A 80 6.86 -6.18 9.48
CA ILE A 80 6.83 -5.22 10.59
C ILE A 80 7.07 -5.92 11.92
N SER A 81 6.39 -7.03 12.19
CA SER A 81 6.55 -7.77 13.45
C SER A 81 8.00 -8.25 13.66
N ASN A 82 8.65 -8.73 12.60
CA ASN A 82 10.04 -9.15 12.64
C ASN A 82 11.02 -7.97 12.79
N PHE A 83 10.78 -6.86 12.11
CA PHE A 83 11.62 -5.67 12.24
C PHE A 83 11.45 -5.01 13.61
N ALA A 84 10.24 -4.96 14.15
CA ALA A 84 9.99 -4.45 15.49
C ALA A 84 10.68 -5.29 16.57
N ALA A 85 10.66 -6.61 16.43
CA ALA A 85 11.37 -7.52 17.34
C ALA A 85 12.89 -7.31 17.32
N ASN A 86 13.47 -6.98 16.15
CA ASN A 86 14.92 -6.81 15.98
C ASN A 86 15.41 -5.36 16.24
N ALA A 87 14.55 -4.35 16.07
CA ALA A 87 14.95 -2.95 16.16
C ALA A 87 14.86 -2.35 17.58
N GLY A 88 14.38 -3.14 18.57
CA GLY A 88 14.05 -2.60 19.89
C GLY A 88 13.02 -1.47 19.78
N LYS A 89 12.40 -1.02 20.84
CA LYS A 89 11.27 -0.07 20.96
C LYS A 89 11.20 1.18 20.05
N LYS A 90 11.93 1.24 18.94
CA LYS A 90 11.94 2.37 17.98
C LYS A 90 10.96 2.23 16.82
N ALA A 91 10.34 1.08 16.63
CA ALA A 91 9.29 0.91 15.62
C ALA A 91 7.94 1.32 16.23
N GLY A 92 7.65 2.61 16.23
CA GLY A 92 6.33 3.15 16.58
C GLY A 92 5.31 2.95 15.47
N GLU A 93 5.47 1.89 14.68
CA GLU A 93 4.52 1.51 13.65
C GLU A 93 3.66 0.40 14.22
N PHE A 94 2.40 0.73 14.51
CA PHE A 94 1.39 -0.22 14.91
C PHE A 94 0.54 -0.54 13.70
N TYR A 95 0.15 -1.81 13.57
CA TYR A 95 -0.83 -2.22 12.57
C TYR A 95 -2.07 -2.76 13.27
N THR A 96 -3.21 -2.65 12.63
CA THR A 96 -4.44 -3.25 13.13
C THR A 96 -4.39 -4.76 12.86
N PRO A 97 -4.45 -5.62 13.88
CA PRO A 97 -4.47 -7.06 13.67
C PRO A 97 -5.59 -7.47 12.71
N HIS A 98 -5.31 -8.45 11.87
CA HIS A 98 -6.21 -8.86 10.79
C HIS A 98 -7.63 -9.19 11.28
N GLU A 99 -7.74 -9.92 12.37
CA GLU A 99 -9.01 -10.32 12.97
C GLU A 99 -9.81 -9.12 13.49
N VAL A 100 -9.11 -8.12 14.03
CA VAL A 100 -9.73 -6.86 14.48
C VAL A 100 -10.20 -6.05 13.27
N ALA A 101 -9.40 -5.97 12.22
CA ALA A 101 -9.78 -5.30 10.98
C ALA A 101 -11.03 -5.94 10.35
N ILE A 102 -11.12 -7.28 10.34
CA ILE A 102 -12.31 -8.00 9.87
C ILE A 102 -13.53 -7.63 10.72
N LEU A 103 -13.44 -7.72 12.04
CA LEU A 103 -14.56 -7.40 12.93
C LEU A 103 -15.06 -5.97 12.73
N MET A 104 -14.15 -5.00 12.69
CA MET A 104 -14.50 -3.60 12.43
C MET A 104 -15.18 -3.44 11.05
N SER A 105 -14.67 -4.13 10.06
CA SER A 105 -15.17 -4.07 8.68
C SER A 105 -16.58 -4.64 8.55
N GLU A 106 -16.88 -5.74 9.22
CA GLU A 106 -18.22 -6.34 9.24
C GLU A 106 -19.24 -5.41 9.93
N ILE A 107 -18.85 -4.79 11.06
CA ILE A 107 -19.71 -3.83 11.77
C ILE A 107 -20.02 -2.63 10.87
N VAL A 108 -19.00 -2.05 10.22
CA VAL A 108 -19.17 -0.90 9.31
C VAL A 108 -20.02 -1.29 8.10
N ALA A 109 -19.74 -2.45 7.49
CA ALA A 109 -20.47 -2.92 6.31
C ALA A 109 -21.95 -3.16 6.61
N GLU A 110 -22.28 -3.82 7.73
CA GLU A 110 -23.66 -4.06 8.15
C GLU A 110 -24.40 -2.75 8.45
N HIS A 111 -23.75 -1.79 9.08
CA HIS A 111 -24.34 -0.49 9.37
C HIS A 111 -24.67 0.34 8.10
N HIS A 112 -23.91 0.12 7.03
CA HIS A 112 -24.04 0.88 5.79
C HIS A 112 -24.57 0.06 4.59
N LYS A 113 -25.11 -1.14 4.82
CA LYS A 113 -25.53 -2.06 3.76
C LYS A 113 -26.57 -1.49 2.79
N ASP A 114 -27.38 -0.53 3.24
CA ASP A 114 -28.44 0.09 2.44
C ASP A 114 -27.97 1.37 1.72
N LYS A 115 -26.67 1.66 1.72
CA LYS A 115 -26.09 2.84 1.07
C LYS A 115 -25.63 2.51 -0.35
N ASP A 116 -25.98 3.35 -1.29
CA ASP A 116 -25.55 3.24 -2.69
C ASP A 116 -24.14 3.77 -2.95
N LYS A 117 -23.66 4.66 -2.09
CA LYS A 117 -22.34 5.30 -2.18
C LYS A 117 -21.74 5.41 -0.79
N ILE A 118 -20.48 5.05 -0.69
CA ILE A 118 -19.74 5.09 0.59
C ILE A 118 -18.38 5.75 0.37
N GLU A 119 -18.02 6.61 1.32
CA GLU A 119 -16.70 7.22 1.42
C GLU A 119 -16.07 6.76 2.74
N ILE A 120 -14.88 6.17 2.66
CA ILE A 120 -14.17 5.61 3.80
C ILE A 120 -12.93 6.45 4.02
N TYR A 121 -12.76 6.97 5.23
CA TYR A 121 -11.57 7.73 5.61
C TYR A 121 -10.82 7.05 6.75
N ASP A 122 -9.52 6.87 6.54
CA ASP A 122 -8.59 6.43 7.58
C ASP A 122 -7.53 7.53 7.81
N PRO A 123 -7.55 8.21 8.97
CA PRO A 123 -6.63 9.30 9.28
C PRO A 123 -5.21 8.82 9.59
N THR A 124 -4.99 7.51 9.74
CA THR A 124 -3.71 6.89 10.12
C THR A 124 -3.51 5.60 9.34
N SER A 125 -3.62 5.70 8.02
CA SER A 125 -3.86 4.56 7.13
C SER A 125 -2.80 3.45 7.16
N GLY A 126 -1.59 3.75 7.61
CA GLY A 126 -0.51 2.77 7.66
C GLY A 126 -0.25 2.18 6.28
N SER A 127 -0.44 0.88 6.13
CA SER A 127 -0.37 0.18 4.84
C SER A 127 -1.66 0.24 4.00
N GLY A 128 -2.75 0.80 4.55
CA GLY A 128 -4.07 0.78 3.95
C GLY A 128 -4.86 -0.52 4.16
N SER A 129 -4.35 -1.45 4.97
CA SER A 129 -4.99 -2.78 5.19
C SER A 129 -6.41 -2.66 5.73
N LEU A 130 -6.66 -1.73 6.68
CA LEU A 130 -8.01 -1.52 7.23
C LEU A 130 -8.97 -1.00 6.16
N LEU A 131 -8.56 -0.01 5.36
CA LEU A 131 -9.35 0.53 4.24
C LEU A 131 -9.71 -0.57 3.23
N ILE A 132 -8.74 -1.42 2.87
CA ILE A 132 -8.93 -2.54 1.95
C ILE A 132 -9.94 -3.54 2.52
N THR A 133 -9.81 -3.88 3.79
CA THR A 133 -10.71 -4.85 4.46
C THR A 133 -12.13 -4.30 4.57
N ILE A 134 -12.30 -3.04 4.95
CA ILE A 134 -13.61 -2.36 4.99
C ILE A 134 -14.22 -2.31 3.58
N GLY A 135 -13.44 -1.91 2.58
CA GLY A 135 -13.90 -1.86 1.20
C GLY A 135 -14.32 -3.22 0.64
N LYS A 136 -13.63 -4.29 1.03
CA LYS A 136 -14.01 -5.68 0.67
C LYS A 136 -15.35 -6.08 1.31
N SER A 137 -15.55 -5.77 2.58
CA SER A 137 -16.79 -6.09 3.30
C SER A 137 -17.97 -5.29 2.76
N ILE A 138 -17.81 -3.99 2.55
CA ILE A 138 -18.82 -3.11 1.93
C ILE A 138 -19.15 -3.56 0.51
N GLY A 139 -18.14 -3.95 -0.27
CA GLY A 139 -18.29 -4.40 -1.66
C GLY A 139 -19.18 -5.64 -1.85
N ARG A 140 -19.60 -6.31 -0.77
CA ARG A 140 -20.60 -7.39 -0.81
C ARG A 140 -22.03 -6.85 -0.88
N HIS A 141 -22.26 -5.62 -0.46
CA HIS A 141 -23.57 -4.98 -0.39
C HIS A 141 -23.79 -3.92 -1.48
N ILE A 142 -22.72 -3.48 -2.14
CA ILE A 142 -22.77 -2.48 -3.21
C ILE A 142 -22.56 -3.17 -4.57
N GLU A 143 -23.51 -3.02 -5.49
CA GLU A 143 -23.42 -3.59 -6.84
C GLU A 143 -22.25 -3.01 -7.64
N ASP A 144 -22.08 -1.69 -7.58
CA ASP A 144 -20.99 -1.00 -8.28
C ASP A 144 -19.87 -0.57 -7.31
N LYS A 145 -18.80 -1.35 -7.30
CA LYS A 145 -17.61 -1.07 -6.47
C LYS A 145 -16.97 0.30 -6.75
N ASN A 146 -17.24 0.93 -7.90
CA ASN A 146 -16.75 2.28 -8.19
C ASN A 146 -17.46 3.37 -7.35
N LYS A 147 -18.52 3.03 -6.64
CA LYS A 147 -19.21 3.93 -5.70
C LYS A 147 -18.58 3.95 -4.30
N VAL A 148 -17.51 3.17 -4.08
CA VAL A 148 -16.72 3.23 -2.85
C VAL A 148 -15.50 4.10 -3.10
N LYS A 149 -15.36 5.20 -2.34
CA LYS A 149 -14.20 6.07 -2.35
C LYS A 149 -13.36 5.88 -1.09
N TYR A 150 -12.06 5.93 -1.28
CA TYR A 150 -11.07 5.71 -0.23
C TYR A 150 -10.28 6.98 0.00
N TYR A 151 -10.24 7.42 1.24
CA TYR A 151 -9.46 8.54 1.73
C TYR A 151 -8.46 8.02 2.76
N ALA A 152 -7.18 8.23 2.51
CA ALA A 152 -6.10 7.75 3.36
C ALA A 152 -5.14 8.88 3.70
N GLN A 153 -4.95 9.15 4.99
CA GLN A 153 -3.94 10.08 5.46
C GLN A 153 -2.87 9.34 6.24
N GLU A 154 -1.59 9.66 5.97
CA GLU A 154 -0.45 9.01 6.60
C GLU A 154 0.70 10.00 6.73
N LEU A 155 1.29 10.07 7.91
CA LEU A 155 2.39 11.00 8.21
C LEU A 155 3.69 10.63 7.49
N LYS A 156 4.02 9.33 7.44
CA LYS A 156 5.29 8.85 6.90
C LYS A 156 5.22 8.61 5.40
N GLU A 157 6.06 9.30 4.62
CA GLU A 157 6.10 9.21 3.15
C GLU A 157 6.22 7.75 2.65
N ASN A 158 7.03 6.93 3.32
CA ASN A 158 7.22 5.53 2.93
C ASN A 158 5.94 4.70 3.08
N THR A 159 5.25 4.88 4.19
CA THR A 159 4.00 4.17 4.51
C THR A 159 2.85 4.72 3.65
N TYR A 160 2.81 6.03 3.41
CA TYR A 160 1.92 6.68 2.47
C TYR A 160 2.03 6.10 1.04
N ASN A 161 3.26 5.90 0.55
CA ASN A 161 3.50 5.28 -0.75
C ASN A 161 3.03 3.81 -0.78
N LEU A 162 3.21 3.10 0.32
CA LEU A 162 2.74 1.72 0.47
C LEU A 162 1.21 1.65 0.43
N THR A 163 0.50 2.55 1.13
CA THR A 163 -0.96 2.65 1.07
C THR A 163 -1.44 2.81 -0.37
N ARG A 164 -0.89 3.77 -1.12
CA ARG A 164 -1.25 4.00 -2.53
C ARG A 164 -1.05 2.75 -3.37
N MET A 165 0.12 2.11 -3.23
CA MET A 165 0.45 0.90 -3.96
C MET A 165 -0.51 -0.25 -3.64
N ASN A 166 -0.82 -0.46 -2.36
CA ASN A 166 -1.75 -1.52 -1.94
C ASN A 166 -3.16 -1.31 -2.49
N LEU A 167 -3.69 -0.08 -2.43
CA LEU A 167 -5.02 0.22 -2.98
C LEU A 167 -5.09 -0.06 -4.49
N VAL A 168 -4.07 0.38 -5.25
CA VAL A 168 -3.98 0.12 -6.69
C VAL A 168 -3.88 -1.38 -6.99
N MET A 169 -3.03 -2.11 -6.28
CA MET A 169 -2.85 -3.55 -6.50
C MET A 169 -4.10 -4.37 -6.16
N ARG A 170 -5.04 -3.82 -5.39
CA ARG A 170 -6.37 -4.40 -5.15
C ARG A 170 -7.39 -4.05 -6.23
N GLY A 171 -6.97 -3.40 -7.30
CA GLY A 171 -7.82 -3.04 -8.43
C GLY A 171 -8.75 -1.86 -8.15
N ILE A 172 -8.50 -1.08 -7.09
CA ILE A 172 -9.25 0.15 -6.84
C ILE A 172 -8.83 1.17 -7.90
N LYS A 173 -9.82 1.75 -8.58
CA LYS A 173 -9.55 2.73 -9.62
C LYS A 173 -8.93 3.99 -9.04
N PRO A 174 -7.95 4.61 -9.73
CA PRO A 174 -7.31 5.84 -9.27
C PRO A 174 -8.30 6.95 -8.90
N ASP A 175 -9.39 7.11 -9.63
CA ASP A 175 -10.43 8.12 -9.36
C ASP A 175 -11.16 7.92 -8.01
N ASN A 176 -11.03 6.75 -7.41
CA ASN A 176 -11.59 6.42 -6.11
C ASN A 176 -10.55 6.43 -4.98
N ILE A 177 -9.29 6.75 -5.29
CA ILE A 177 -8.17 6.80 -4.34
C ILE A 177 -7.81 8.26 -4.08
N ASN A 178 -8.04 8.71 -2.86
CA ASN A 178 -7.66 10.03 -2.38
C ASN A 178 -6.68 9.84 -1.22
N THR A 179 -5.47 10.33 -1.37
CA THR A 179 -4.43 10.12 -0.35
C THR A 179 -3.69 11.40 -0.03
N ARG A 180 -3.29 11.57 1.22
CA ARG A 180 -2.53 12.73 1.68
C ARG A 180 -1.40 12.29 2.62
N CYS A 181 -0.19 12.80 2.36
CA CYS A 181 0.94 12.64 3.26
C CYS A 181 1.00 13.85 4.19
N ALA A 182 0.44 13.71 5.39
CA ALA A 182 0.33 14.81 6.36
C ALA A 182 -0.02 14.30 7.75
N ASP A 183 0.20 15.15 8.76
CA ASP A 183 -0.23 14.90 10.12
C ASP A 183 -1.74 15.15 10.27
N SER A 184 -2.48 14.12 10.65
CA SER A 184 -3.94 14.19 10.81
C SER A 184 -4.38 15.00 12.03
N LEU A 185 -3.47 15.31 12.95
CA LEU A 185 -3.74 16.15 14.10
C LEU A 185 -3.54 17.64 13.81
N GLU A 186 -2.79 17.95 12.75
CA GLU A 186 -2.45 19.33 12.37
C GLU A 186 -3.15 19.78 11.10
N GLU A 187 -3.46 18.85 10.20
CA GLU A 187 -4.07 19.14 8.92
C GLU A 187 -5.45 18.48 8.78
N ASP A 188 -6.47 19.31 8.79
CA ASP A 188 -7.86 18.89 8.60
C ASP A 188 -8.10 18.48 7.14
N TRP A 189 -8.50 17.23 6.92
CA TRP A 189 -8.73 16.62 5.61
C TRP A 189 -9.53 15.32 5.82
N PRO A 190 -10.47 14.95 4.95
CA PRO A 190 -10.73 15.42 3.56
C PRO A 190 -11.93 16.37 3.43
N LEU A 191 -12.06 17.41 4.23
CA LEU A 191 -13.15 18.37 4.20
C LEU A 191 -13.18 19.23 2.94
#